data_d00936f8632223cb7b38ae59deaea8e0
#
_entry.id   d00936f8632223cb7b38ae59deaea8e0
#
_cell.length_a   1.000
_cell.length_b   1.000
_cell.length_c   1.000
_cell.angle_alpha   90.00
_cell.angle_beta   90.00
_cell.angle_gamma   90.00
#
_symmetry.space_group_name_H-M   'P 1'
#
loop_
_entity.id
_entity.type
_entity.pdbx_description
1 polymer ?
#
loop_
_entity_poly.entity_id
_entity_poly.type
_entity_poly.pdbx_seq_one_letter_code
_entity_poly.pdbx_strand_id
1 'polypeptide(L)'
;MDLTPFVQQDVYEWVKISPDGKHFAVTKPLEDRTALLILRREDHAFTAKIMGGPDSVVDDFWWANDERVVVSLSRKQGSRDEPVSVGELYAVNADGKYSMLLASPYGVRERPGLVTEVRNTFEQSVYMLDPLAADPRNVLISAVPVASDPVVRIEKLDIYSRNRVRIAEVPVQRASFVSDQTGEVRFAVGAKTDNVSKLFYREARGQDWRLINDEGSSGHRRFPLGFSADGKLAYLQVEHASGPDSIVSWDPASGAEVELLRDPLVDPYQVLYDLDGKTPIGASYMNERVSNRFFDETARTARFYRSLEKVFVNDAVRMTSSTSDGRYVLLFVWSDRNNGDYFLFDTQERKADRMFSRREWFEPQQVPPSRYISFRARDGMQLHGYLTEPLKPANGPRPMVLLPHGGPFTIFDQWRFDDDAQLLAAAGYAVLRVNYRGSGNYGRAYTEAGSREWGARMQDDL
;
A
#
# COMPACT_ATOMS: atom_id res chain seq x y z
N MET A 1 15.96 7.97 30.89
CA MET A 1 15.69 8.19 29.46
C MET A 1 14.21 8.53 29.34
N ASP A 2 13.88 9.54 28.56
CA ASP A 2 12.46 9.84 28.23
C ASP A 2 12.01 8.92 27.08
N LEU A 3 10.96 8.13 27.32
CA LEU A 3 10.40 7.18 26.32
C LEU A 3 9.29 7.82 25.48
N THR A 4 8.76 8.96 25.92
CA THR A 4 7.62 9.65 25.30
C THR A 4 7.77 9.82 23.79
N PRO A 5 8.91 10.26 23.23
CA PRO A 5 9.06 10.47 21.80
C PRO A 5 8.87 9.20 20.95
N PHE A 6 9.16 8.01 21.52
CA PHE A 6 9.09 6.74 20.80
C PHE A 6 7.73 6.05 20.89
N VAL A 7 6.94 6.35 21.93
CA VAL A 7 5.61 5.75 22.15
C VAL A 7 4.46 6.69 21.80
N GLN A 8 4.77 7.94 21.52
CA GLN A 8 3.79 8.94 21.10
C GLN A 8 3.27 8.62 19.70
N GLN A 9 1.95 8.67 19.52
CA GLN A 9 1.31 8.42 18.22
C GLN A 9 1.71 9.50 17.20
N ASP A 10 1.75 9.12 15.94
CA ASP A 10 1.96 10.05 14.82
C ASP A 10 0.92 11.17 14.85
N VAL A 11 1.32 12.38 14.44
CA VAL A 11 0.39 13.52 14.33
C VAL A 11 -0.59 13.27 13.19
N TYR A 12 -0.07 12.78 12.06
CA TYR A 12 -0.80 12.37 10.86
C TYR A 12 -0.17 11.12 10.27
N GLU A 13 -0.95 10.25 9.61
CA GLU A 13 -0.41 9.02 9.00
C GLU A 13 -0.44 9.11 7.47
N TRP A 14 -1.62 9.32 6.88
CA TRP A 14 -1.81 9.35 5.43
C TRP A 14 -2.41 10.66 4.99
N VAL A 15 -1.90 11.20 3.89
CA VAL A 15 -2.39 12.46 3.30
C VAL A 15 -2.59 12.26 1.81
N LYS A 16 -3.74 12.73 1.29
CA LYS A 16 -4.02 12.83 -0.15
C LYS A 16 -4.62 14.18 -0.49
N ILE A 17 -4.22 14.78 -1.61
CA ILE A 17 -4.79 16.03 -2.11
C ILE A 17 -6.04 15.73 -2.96
N SER A 18 -7.03 16.65 -2.95
CA SER A 18 -8.21 16.55 -3.81
C SER A 18 -7.85 16.77 -5.29
N PRO A 19 -8.63 16.21 -6.23
CA PRO A 19 -8.35 16.36 -7.67
C PRO A 19 -8.32 17.82 -8.13
N ASP A 20 -9.13 18.71 -7.54
CA ASP A 20 -9.14 20.15 -7.80
C ASP A 20 -8.09 20.96 -7.00
N GLY A 21 -7.34 20.30 -6.13
CA GLY A 21 -6.27 20.89 -5.32
C GLY A 21 -6.73 21.79 -4.18
N LYS A 22 -8.02 21.84 -3.83
CA LYS A 22 -8.53 22.73 -2.80
C LYS A 22 -8.46 22.18 -1.39
N HIS A 23 -8.38 20.84 -1.24
CA HIS A 23 -8.45 20.17 0.04
C HIS A 23 -7.38 19.10 0.19
N PHE A 24 -7.00 18.84 1.44
CA PHE A 24 -6.30 17.63 1.87
C PHE A 24 -7.26 16.75 2.65
N ALA A 25 -7.20 15.44 2.39
CA ALA A 25 -7.77 14.42 3.27
C ALA A 25 -6.63 13.78 4.04
N VAL A 26 -6.76 13.71 5.38
CA VAL A 26 -5.64 13.37 6.28
C VAL A 26 -6.13 12.42 7.36
N THR A 27 -5.45 11.30 7.57
CA THR A 27 -5.74 10.43 8.72
C THR A 27 -5.01 10.91 9.96
N LYS A 28 -5.73 10.95 11.06
CA LYS A 28 -5.21 11.33 12.37
C LYS A 28 -5.50 10.25 13.41
N PRO A 29 -4.47 9.63 14.00
CA PRO A 29 -4.63 8.76 15.15
C PRO A 29 -5.24 9.53 16.34
N LEU A 30 -6.14 8.86 17.04
CA LEU A 30 -6.73 9.27 18.30
C LEU A 30 -6.51 8.13 19.30
N GLU A 31 -6.78 8.35 20.57
CA GLU A 31 -6.51 7.40 21.65
C GLU A 31 -7.08 5.99 21.37
N ASP A 32 -8.31 5.91 20.87
CA ASP A 32 -9.02 4.64 20.65
C ASP A 32 -9.40 4.35 19.18
N ARG A 33 -9.06 5.22 18.24
CA ARG A 33 -9.45 5.10 16.82
C ARG A 33 -8.60 5.98 15.90
N THR A 34 -8.84 5.88 14.59
CA THR A 34 -8.30 6.84 13.60
C THR A 34 -9.45 7.64 12.96
N ALA A 35 -9.29 8.95 12.86
CA ALA A 35 -10.21 9.83 12.14
C ALA A 35 -9.64 10.22 10.77
N LEU A 36 -10.50 10.31 9.74
CA LEU A 36 -10.20 11.06 8.53
C LEU A 36 -10.67 12.49 8.71
N LEU A 37 -9.76 13.45 8.54
CA LEU A 37 -10.04 14.88 8.55
C LEU A 37 -9.92 15.43 7.13
N ILE A 38 -10.77 16.39 6.78
CA ILE A 38 -10.65 17.16 5.54
C ILE A 38 -10.28 18.59 5.92
N LEU A 39 -9.20 19.08 5.30
CA LEU A 39 -8.62 20.39 5.55
C LEU A 39 -8.61 21.18 4.25
N ARG A 40 -8.98 22.46 4.30
CA ARG A 40 -8.78 23.38 3.18
C ARG A 40 -7.28 23.61 2.97
N ARG A 41 -6.82 23.54 1.72
CA ARG A 41 -5.37 23.67 1.41
C ARG A 41 -4.83 25.07 1.74
N GLU A 42 -5.61 26.13 1.53
CA GLU A 42 -5.15 27.51 1.64
C GLU A 42 -4.72 27.90 3.06
N ASP A 43 -5.49 27.49 4.06
CA ASP A 43 -5.35 27.91 5.46
C ASP A 43 -5.34 26.75 6.46
N HIS A 44 -5.36 25.51 5.97
CA HIS A 44 -5.51 24.28 6.75
C HIS A 44 -6.75 24.27 7.66
N ALA A 45 -7.75 25.08 7.36
CA ALA A 45 -8.98 25.09 8.13
C ALA A 45 -9.70 23.75 8.02
N PHE A 46 -10.12 23.22 9.15
CA PHE A 46 -10.89 21.99 9.25
C PHE A 46 -12.28 22.19 8.63
N THR A 47 -12.69 21.32 7.71
CA THR A 47 -13.98 21.41 7.02
C THR A 47 -14.88 20.20 7.25
N ALA A 48 -14.32 18.99 7.36
CA ALA A 48 -15.11 17.77 7.56
C ALA A 48 -14.31 16.68 8.28
N LYS A 49 -15.04 15.70 8.87
CA LYS A 49 -14.44 14.49 9.42
C LYS A 49 -15.30 13.26 9.20
N ILE A 50 -14.64 12.10 9.07
CA ILE A 50 -15.23 10.77 9.25
C ILE A 50 -14.44 10.03 10.32
N MET A 51 -15.17 9.35 11.20
CA MET A 51 -14.59 8.40 12.14
C MET A 51 -15.64 7.33 12.48
N GLY A 52 -15.20 6.10 12.67
CA GLY A 52 -16.03 5.02 13.17
C GLY A 52 -16.21 5.06 14.69
N GLY A 53 -16.76 3.97 15.25
CA GLY A 53 -16.83 3.76 16.70
C GLY A 53 -15.44 3.49 17.32
N PRO A 54 -15.37 3.17 18.62
CA PRO A 54 -14.14 2.71 19.26
C PRO A 54 -13.48 1.56 18.47
N ASP A 55 -12.16 1.48 18.52
CA ASP A 55 -11.33 0.48 17.84
C ASP A 55 -11.41 0.52 16.30
N SER A 56 -12.05 1.52 15.70
CA SER A 56 -12.06 1.71 14.25
C SER A 56 -10.80 2.43 13.77
N VAL A 57 -10.29 1.98 12.63
CA VAL A 57 -9.14 2.57 11.94
C VAL A 57 -9.57 2.92 10.53
N VAL A 58 -9.14 4.09 10.03
CA VAL A 58 -9.25 4.42 8.61
C VAL A 58 -8.22 3.57 7.87
N ASP A 59 -8.69 2.58 7.12
CA ASP A 59 -7.87 1.61 6.37
C ASP A 59 -7.27 2.25 5.12
N ASP A 60 -8.13 2.85 4.29
CA ASP A 60 -7.74 3.68 3.14
C ASP A 60 -8.89 4.65 2.79
N PHE A 61 -8.59 5.63 1.93
CA PHE A 61 -9.58 6.61 1.47
C PHE A 61 -9.24 7.13 0.06
N TRP A 62 -10.26 7.52 -0.69
CA TRP A 62 -10.15 7.95 -2.09
C TRP A 62 -11.00 9.18 -2.35
N TRP A 63 -10.43 10.17 -3.01
CA TRP A 63 -11.21 11.22 -3.65
C TRP A 63 -11.94 10.60 -4.85
N ALA A 64 -13.26 10.48 -4.76
CA ALA A 64 -14.08 9.97 -5.86
C ALA A 64 -14.39 11.06 -6.89
N ASN A 65 -14.29 12.32 -6.47
CA ASN A 65 -14.37 13.52 -7.31
C ASN A 65 -13.79 14.72 -6.54
N ASP A 66 -13.96 15.93 -7.04
CA ASP A 66 -13.40 17.16 -6.45
C ASP A 66 -13.94 17.48 -5.04
N GLU A 67 -15.11 16.95 -4.69
CA GLU A 67 -15.80 17.32 -3.45
C GLU A 67 -16.06 16.14 -2.50
N ARG A 68 -15.89 14.89 -2.94
CA ARG A 68 -16.35 13.73 -2.17
C ARG A 68 -15.27 12.69 -1.95
N VAL A 69 -15.09 12.31 -0.68
CA VAL A 69 -14.16 11.25 -0.25
C VAL A 69 -14.95 10.00 0.10
N VAL A 70 -14.48 8.84 -0.39
CA VAL A 70 -14.91 7.50 0.05
C VAL A 70 -13.86 6.95 0.99
N VAL A 71 -14.28 6.30 2.07
CA VAL A 71 -13.41 5.84 3.17
C VAL A 71 -13.70 4.39 3.49
N SER A 72 -12.67 3.58 3.58
CA SER A 72 -12.73 2.22 4.11
C SER A 72 -12.33 2.19 5.58
N LEU A 73 -13.05 1.40 6.37
CA LEU A 73 -12.73 1.23 7.79
C LEU A 73 -12.30 -0.22 8.08
N SER A 74 -11.31 -0.33 8.96
CA SER A 74 -10.89 -1.56 9.63
C SER A 74 -11.17 -1.48 11.13
N ARG A 75 -11.08 -2.61 11.85
CA ARG A 75 -11.25 -2.67 13.30
C ARG A 75 -10.10 -3.39 13.96
N LYS A 76 -9.61 -2.83 15.07
CA LYS A 76 -8.71 -3.53 15.97
C LYS A 76 -9.46 -4.69 16.62
N GLN A 77 -8.87 -5.87 16.68
CA GLN A 77 -9.46 -7.06 17.25
C GLN A 77 -8.54 -7.65 18.33
N GLY A 78 -8.85 -7.32 19.58
CA GLY A 78 -8.07 -7.79 20.73
C GLY A 78 -6.60 -7.35 20.65
N SER A 79 -5.68 -8.29 20.80
CA SER A 79 -4.23 -8.06 20.78
C SER A 79 -3.60 -8.20 19.39
N ARG A 80 -4.39 -8.21 18.31
CA ARG A 80 -3.83 -8.24 16.95
C ARG A 80 -3.20 -6.90 16.63
N ASP A 81 -1.97 -6.93 16.14
CA ASP A 81 -1.21 -5.72 15.77
C ASP A 81 -1.83 -5.03 14.55
N GLU A 82 -2.37 -5.80 13.59
CA GLU A 82 -3.00 -5.27 12.39
C GLU A 82 -4.53 -5.26 12.53
N PRO A 83 -5.17 -4.09 12.26
CA PRO A 83 -6.61 -4.01 12.16
C PRO A 83 -7.16 -4.87 11.02
N VAL A 84 -8.33 -5.46 11.22
CA VAL A 84 -8.99 -6.29 10.22
C VAL A 84 -10.02 -5.45 9.46
N SER A 85 -9.90 -5.41 8.13
CA SER A 85 -10.89 -4.72 7.30
C SER A 85 -12.25 -5.42 7.42
N VAL A 86 -13.28 -4.62 7.72
CA VAL A 86 -14.64 -5.12 7.93
C VAL A 86 -15.52 -5.03 6.67
N GLY A 87 -14.98 -4.48 5.58
CA GLY A 87 -15.71 -4.33 4.33
C GLY A 87 -16.82 -3.28 4.43
N GLU A 88 -16.59 -2.20 5.18
CA GLU A 88 -17.47 -1.03 5.25
C GLU A 88 -16.90 0.13 4.45
N LEU A 89 -17.78 0.80 3.70
CA LEU A 89 -17.45 2.01 2.96
C LEU A 89 -18.33 3.17 3.42
N TYR A 90 -17.70 4.30 3.71
CA TYR A 90 -18.34 5.57 4.06
C TYR A 90 -18.03 6.62 3.01
N ALA A 91 -18.82 7.69 2.95
CA ALA A 91 -18.49 8.85 2.15
C ALA A 91 -18.92 10.15 2.85
N VAL A 92 -18.18 11.23 2.56
CA VAL A 92 -18.49 12.60 3.02
C VAL A 92 -18.02 13.60 1.97
N ASN A 93 -18.74 14.72 1.86
CA ASN A 93 -18.27 15.85 1.08
C ASN A 93 -17.22 16.67 1.86
N ALA A 94 -16.35 17.36 1.14
CA ALA A 94 -15.31 18.20 1.71
C ALA A 94 -15.85 19.32 2.63
N ASP A 95 -17.11 19.75 2.42
CA ASP A 95 -17.81 20.72 3.28
C ASP A 95 -18.53 20.07 4.49
N GLY A 96 -18.36 18.76 4.69
CA GLY A 96 -18.96 17.98 5.78
C GLY A 96 -20.40 17.54 5.54
N LYS A 97 -21.03 17.94 4.42
CA LYS A 97 -22.38 17.50 4.08
C LYS A 97 -22.40 16.10 3.48
N TYR A 98 -23.60 15.52 3.41
CA TYR A 98 -23.86 14.19 2.82
C TYR A 98 -22.96 13.08 3.37
N SER A 99 -22.61 13.13 4.67
CA SER A 99 -21.95 12.03 5.34
C SER A 99 -22.86 10.82 5.42
N MET A 100 -22.42 9.67 4.91
CA MET A 100 -23.25 8.47 4.86
C MET A 100 -22.41 7.18 4.83
N LEU A 101 -22.97 6.12 5.42
CA LEU A 101 -22.51 4.75 5.22
C LEU A 101 -22.98 4.27 3.84
N LEU A 102 -22.06 3.97 2.94
CA LEU A 102 -22.36 3.51 1.59
C LEU A 102 -22.67 2.00 1.55
N ALA A 103 -21.88 1.22 2.27
CA ALA A 103 -22.03 -0.23 2.34
C ALA A 103 -21.48 -0.78 3.66
N SER A 104 -22.12 -1.85 4.17
CA SER A 104 -21.68 -2.58 5.36
C SER A 104 -22.16 -4.03 5.27
N PRO A 105 -21.36 -5.02 5.69
CA PRO A 105 -21.78 -6.42 5.78
C PRO A 105 -22.87 -6.65 6.83
N TYR A 106 -23.03 -5.74 7.79
CA TYR A 106 -24.04 -5.83 8.86
C TYR A 106 -25.37 -5.15 8.49
N GLY A 107 -25.53 -4.71 7.23
CA GLY A 107 -26.63 -3.87 6.80
C GLY A 107 -26.55 -2.46 7.38
N VAL A 108 -27.24 -1.53 6.75
CA VAL A 108 -27.34 -0.16 7.26
C VAL A 108 -28.56 -0.08 8.18
N ARG A 109 -28.33 -0.11 9.50
CA ARG A 109 -29.39 0.15 10.50
C ARG A 109 -29.45 1.64 10.75
N GLU A 110 -30.55 2.26 10.34
CA GLU A 110 -30.84 3.64 10.71
C GLU A 110 -31.38 3.68 12.15
N ARG A 111 -30.99 4.72 12.91
CA ARG A 111 -31.53 4.94 14.24
C ARG A 111 -33.00 5.40 14.16
N PRO A 112 -33.88 5.05 15.15
CA PRO A 112 -35.26 5.51 15.18
C PRO A 112 -35.31 7.04 15.13
N GLY A 113 -36.00 7.58 14.13
CA GLY A 113 -36.21 9.02 13.93
C GLY A 113 -35.69 9.58 12.60
N LEU A 114 -34.92 8.84 11.83
CA LEU A 114 -34.53 9.17 10.46
C LEU A 114 -34.98 8.01 9.55
N VAL A 115 -36.04 8.24 8.81
CA VAL A 115 -36.67 7.23 7.96
C VAL A 115 -35.87 7.02 6.70
N THR A 116 -35.24 5.86 6.57
CA THR A 116 -35.14 5.14 5.31
C THR A 116 -34.83 3.68 5.58
N GLU A 117 -35.77 2.79 5.25
CA GLU A 117 -35.54 1.34 5.28
C GLU A 117 -34.52 0.97 4.19
N VAL A 118 -33.34 0.52 4.57
CA VAL A 118 -32.48 -0.22 3.66
C VAL A 118 -32.90 -1.70 3.69
N ARG A 119 -33.77 -2.06 2.78
CA ARG A 119 -34.01 -3.45 2.41
C ARG A 119 -32.86 -3.91 1.55
N ASN A 120 -31.87 -4.54 2.18
CA ASN A 120 -31.03 -5.60 1.60
C ASN A 120 -29.90 -5.91 2.57
N THR A 121 -30.23 -6.78 3.54
CA THR A 121 -29.23 -7.50 4.34
C THR A 121 -28.52 -8.52 3.44
N PHE A 122 -27.62 -8.06 2.61
CA PHE A 122 -26.62 -8.96 2.04
C PHE A 122 -25.43 -8.95 3.00
N GLU A 123 -25.15 -10.07 3.61
CA GLU A 123 -23.93 -10.35 4.36
C GLU A 123 -22.73 -10.37 3.38
N GLN A 124 -22.32 -9.20 2.93
CA GLN A 124 -21.22 -9.03 1.96
C GLN A 124 -20.31 -7.92 2.42
N SER A 125 -19.04 -8.23 2.57
CA SER A 125 -18.00 -7.22 2.70
C SER A 125 -17.80 -6.51 1.34
N VAL A 126 -17.59 -5.20 1.40
CA VAL A 126 -17.42 -4.37 0.19
C VAL A 126 -16.10 -3.63 0.26
N TYR A 127 -15.32 -3.75 -0.80
CA TYR A 127 -14.01 -3.12 -0.91
C TYR A 127 -13.93 -2.22 -2.14
N MET A 128 -13.25 -1.09 -2.02
CA MET A 128 -12.95 -0.23 -3.16
C MET A 128 -12.10 -1.00 -4.18
N LEU A 129 -12.44 -0.88 -5.46
CA LEU A 129 -11.68 -1.41 -6.57
C LEU A 129 -11.06 -0.28 -7.41
N ASP A 130 -11.88 0.69 -7.81
CA ASP A 130 -11.46 1.80 -8.65
C ASP A 130 -12.32 3.04 -8.37
N PRO A 131 -11.74 4.21 -8.08
CA PRO A 131 -12.48 5.45 -7.87
C PRO A 131 -13.14 6.00 -9.14
N LEU A 132 -12.83 5.46 -10.33
CA LEU A 132 -13.39 5.89 -11.64
C LEU A 132 -13.20 7.39 -11.87
N ALA A 133 -11.99 7.87 -12.02
CA ALA A 133 -11.68 9.31 -12.16
C ALA A 133 -12.51 10.06 -13.20
N ALA A 134 -13.00 9.37 -14.24
CA ALA A 134 -13.88 9.94 -15.27
C ALA A 134 -15.39 9.88 -14.94
N ASP A 135 -15.79 9.24 -13.84
CA ASP A 135 -17.20 9.12 -13.42
C ASP A 135 -17.39 9.75 -12.03
N PRO A 136 -17.78 11.03 -11.95
CA PRO A 136 -17.82 11.74 -10.65
C PRO A 136 -18.93 11.25 -9.71
N ARG A 137 -19.74 10.29 -10.15
CA ARG A 137 -20.89 9.80 -9.39
C ARG A 137 -20.72 8.37 -8.89
N ASN A 138 -19.91 7.58 -9.55
CA ASN A 138 -19.80 6.16 -9.25
C ASN A 138 -18.36 5.75 -8.98
N VAL A 139 -18.23 4.67 -8.23
CA VAL A 139 -16.95 3.95 -8.01
C VAL A 139 -17.16 2.47 -8.34
N LEU A 140 -16.08 1.75 -8.65
CA LEU A 140 -16.13 0.29 -8.71
C LEU A 140 -15.79 -0.30 -7.37
N ILE A 141 -16.53 -1.32 -7.00
CA ILE A 141 -16.36 -2.09 -5.77
C ILE A 141 -16.31 -3.58 -6.05
N SER A 142 -15.61 -4.30 -5.21
CA SER A 142 -15.70 -5.75 -5.08
C SER A 142 -16.62 -6.10 -3.91
N ALA A 143 -17.64 -6.92 -4.16
CA ALA A 143 -18.57 -7.42 -3.17
C ALA A 143 -18.28 -8.89 -2.88
N VAL A 144 -17.86 -9.17 -1.65
CA VAL A 144 -17.37 -10.47 -1.20
C VAL A 144 -18.40 -11.10 -0.26
N PRO A 145 -19.13 -12.16 -0.68
CA PRO A 145 -20.05 -12.86 0.19
C PRO A 145 -19.31 -13.62 1.30
N VAL A 146 -19.98 -13.82 2.42
CA VAL A 146 -19.45 -14.63 3.54
C VAL A 146 -19.49 -16.10 3.14
N ALA A 147 -18.36 -16.63 2.71
CA ALA A 147 -18.16 -18.02 2.31
C ALA A 147 -16.68 -18.39 2.42
N SER A 148 -16.35 -19.69 2.50
CA SER A 148 -14.95 -20.16 2.48
C SER A 148 -14.26 -19.89 1.14
N ASP A 149 -14.99 -20.06 0.03
CA ASP A 149 -14.54 -19.79 -1.34
C ASP A 149 -15.52 -18.83 -2.03
N PRO A 150 -15.54 -17.53 -1.66
CA PRO A 150 -16.52 -16.59 -2.18
C PRO A 150 -16.33 -16.32 -3.67
N VAL A 151 -17.44 -16.32 -4.41
CA VAL A 151 -17.49 -15.74 -5.75
C VAL A 151 -17.65 -14.24 -5.61
N VAL A 152 -16.58 -13.52 -5.87
CA VAL A 152 -16.55 -12.05 -5.75
C VAL A 152 -17.25 -11.43 -6.95
N ARG A 153 -18.11 -10.44 -6.68
CA ARG A 153 -18.82 -9.68 -7.70
C ARG A 153 -18.20 -8.30 -7.87
N ILE A 154 -18.15 -7.84 -9.10
CA ILE A 154 -17.78 -6.46 -9.40
C ILE A 154 -19.05 -5.68 -9.57
N GLU A 155 -19.18 -4.58 -8.85
CA GLU A 155 -20.36 -3.71 -8.90
C GLU A 155 -19.93 -2.24 -9.06
N LYS A 156 -20.78 -1.47 -9.74
CA LYS A 156 -20.70 -0.02 -9.78
C LYS A 156 -21.59 0.53 -8.67
N LEU A 157 -21.04 1.33 -7.78
CA LEU A 157 -21.71 1.93 -6.62
C LEU A 157 -21.87 3.44 -6.84
N ASP A 158 -23.11 3.93 -6.84
CA ASP A 158 -23.40 5.36 -6.78
C ASP A 158 -23.13 5.89 -5.37
N ILE A 159 -22.15 6.80 -5.26
CA ILE A 159 -21.67 7.32 -3.98
C ILE A 159 -22.60 8.32 -3.29
N TYR A 160 -23.71 8.72 -3.94
CA TYR A 160 -24.72 9.61 -3.37
C TYR A 160 -26.02 8.87 -3.02
N SER A 161 -26.44 7.88 -3.85
CA SER A 161 -27.70 7.16 -3.65
C SER A 161 -27.52 5.77 -3.06
N ARG A 162 -26.30 5.25 -3.01
CA ARG A 162 -25.99 3.84 -2.61
C ARG A 162 -26.51 2.79 -3.59
N ASN A 163 -27.01 3.18 -4.75
CA ASN A 163 -27.43 2.23 -5.76
C ASN A 163 -26.24 1.42 -6.27
N ARG A 164 -26.42 0.12 -6.38
CA ARG A 164 -25.40 -0.82 -6.83
C ARG A 164 -25.86 -1.52 -8.10
N VAL A 165 -25.01 -1.54 -9.11
CA VAL A 165 -25.26 -2.22 -10.37
C VAL A 165 -24.16 -3.23 -10.63
N ARG A 166 -24.52 -4.50 -10.75
CA ARG A 166 -23.58 -5.57 -11.05
C ARG A 166 -22.96 -5.37 -12.43
N ILE A 167 -21.63 -5.44 -12.51
CA ILE A 167 -20.85 -5.26 -13.74
C ILE A 167 -20.36 -6.59 -14.30
N ALA A 168 -19.86 -7.48 -13.43
CA ALA A 168 -19.32 -8.78 -13.84
C ALA A 168 -19.29 -9.78 -12.69
N GLU A 169 -19.23 -11.05 -13.06
CA GLU A 169 -18.74 -12.16 -12.25
C GLU A 169 -17.50 -12.73 -12.91
N VAL A 170 -16.72 -13.44 -12.13
CA VAL A 170 -15.45 -14.00 -12.56
C VAL A 170 -15.40 -15.49 -12.32
N PRO A 171 -14.63 -16.25 -13.13
CA PRO A 171 -14.59 -17.70 -13.04
C PRO A 171 -13.67 -18.23 -11.92
N VAL A 172 -13.19 -17.38 -11.01
CA VAL A 172 -12.30 -17.75 -9.92
C VAL A 172 -12.80 -17.21 -8.60
N GLN A 173 -12.63 -17.98 -7.52
CA GLN A 173 -13.02 -17.63 -6.17
C GLN A 173 -11.95 -16.73 -5.50
N ARG A 174 -12.34 -16.04 -4.42
CA ARG A 174 -11.47 -15.16 -3.64
C ARG A 174 -10.69 -14.18 -4.54
N ALA A 175 -11.36 -13.68 -5.58
CA ALA A 175 -10.75 -12.91 -6.64
C ALA A 175 -10.45 -11.47 -6.21
N SER A 176 -9.29 -10.97 -6.63
CA SER A 176 -8.95 -9.55 -6.76
C SER A 176 -8.90 -9.16 -8.24
N PHE A 177 -8.94 -7.86 -8.52
CA PHE A 177 -9.15 -7.35 -9.87
C PHE A 177 -8.24 -6.19 -10.20
N VAL A 178 -7.95 -6.03 -11.49
CA VAL A 178 -7.29 -4.83 -12.00
C VAL A 178 -8.08 -4.27 -13.18
N SER A 179 -8.39 -2.97 -13.11
CA SER A 179 -9.04 -2.19 -14.16
C SER A 179 -8.01 -1.45 -15.01
N ASP A 180 -8.35 -1.16 -16.26
CA ASP A 180 -7.57 -0.29 -17.11
C ASP A 180 -7.88 1.21 -16.84
N GLN A 181 -7.26 2.13 -17.58
CA GLN A 181 -7.39 3.58 -17.40
C GLN A 181 -8.83 4.08 -17.57
N THR A 182 -9.69 3.32 -18.27
CA THR A 182 -11.11 3.66 -18.46
C THR A 182 -12.00 3.16 -17.34
N GLY A 183 -11.45 2.37 -16.39
CA GLY A 183 -12.21 1.69 -15.34
C GLY A 183 -12.81 0.34 -15.80
N GLU A 184 -12.47 -0.15 -17.00
CA GLU A 184 -12.88 -1.47 -17.43
C GLU A 184 -12.03 -2.53 -16.71
N VAL A 185 -12.68 -3.48 -16.03
CA VAL A 185 -11.98 -4.55 -15.31
C VAL A 185 -11.54 -5.61 -16.30
N ARG A 186 -10.23 -5.76 -16.45
CA ARG A 186 -9.62 -6.65 -17.45
C ARG A 186 -8.86 -7.82 -16.86
N PHE A 187 -8.44 -7.75 -15.60
CA PHE A 187 -7.82 -8.88 -14.90
C PHE A 187 -8.63 -9.34 -13.69
N ALA A 188 -8.59 -10.64 -13.45
CA ALA A 188 -9.02 -11.28 -12.22
C ALA A 188 -7.98 -12.31 -11.80
N VAL A 189 -7.50 -12.22 -10.57
CA VAL A 189 -6.60 -13.21 -9.97
C VAL A 189 -7.21 -13.74 -8.68
N GLY A 190 -7.19 -15.05 -8.49
CA GLY A 190 -7.77 -15.65 -7.30
C GLY A 190 -7.35 -17.10 -7.15
N ALA A 191 -7.82 -17.72 -6.08
CA ALA A 191 -7.56 -19.13 -5.76
C ALA A 191 -8.75 -19.73 -5.02
N LYS A 192 -8.85 -21.03 -4.94
CA LYS A 192 -9.72 -21.74 -4.01
C LYS A 192 -8.98 -21.97 -2.68
N THR A 193 -9.58 -22.76 -1.78
CA THR A 193 -8.95 -23.19 -0.52
C THR A 193 -7.65 -23.97 -0.69
N ASP A 194 -7.36 -24.45 -1.92
CA ASP A 194 -6.07 -25.06 -2.31
C ASP A 194 -4.93 -24.03 -2.43
N ASN A 195 -5.26 -22.73 -2.44
CA ASN A 195 -4.35 -21.60 -2.62
C ASN A 195 -3.56 -21.62 -3.95
N VAL A 196 -3.98 -22.41 -4.95
CA VAL A 196 -3.39 -22.41 -6.28
C VAL A 196 -3.90 -21.21 -7.08
N SER A 197 -3.02 -20.25 -7.33
CA SER A 197 -3.37 -19.00 -8.00
C SER A 197 -3.71 -19.20 -9.48
N LYS A 198 -4.78 -18.54 -9.91
CA LYS A 198 -5.21 -18.49 -11.32
C LYS A 198 -5.41 -17.06 -11.76
N LEU A 199 -4.79 -16.67 -12.85
CA LEU A 199 -4.89 -15.34 -13.44
C LEU A 199 -5.72 -15.42 -14.73
N PHE A 200 -6.79 -14.63 -14.77
CA PHE A 200 -7.68 -14.50 -15.91
C PHE A 200 -7.60 -13.10 -16.49
N TYR A 201 -7.79 -13.01 -17.79
CA TYR A 201 -7.85 -11.77 -18.55
C TYR A 201 -9.07 -11.77 -19.47
N ARG A 202 -9.66 -10.60 -19.69
CA ARG A 202 -10.65 -10.34 -20.77
C ARG A 202 -10.35 -9.03 -21.47
N GLU A 203 -10.66 -8.94 -22.75
CA GLU A 203 -10.39 -7.75 -23.55
C GLU A 203 -11.34 -6.60 -23.22
N ALA A 204 -12.63 -6.89 -23.01
CA ALA A 204 -13.65 -5.90 -22.72
C ALA A 204 -14.82 -6.52 -21.95
N ARG A 205 -15.69 -5.66 -21.41
CA ARG A 205 -16.94 -6.07 -20.78
C ARG A 205 -17.82 -6.87 -21.75
N GLY A 206 -18.38 -7.97 -21.25
CA GLY A 206 -19.23 -8.87 -22.04
C GLY A 206 -18.47 -9.92 -22.84
N GLN A 207 -17.13 -9.86 -22.87
CA GLN A 207 -16.31 -10.93 -23.41
C GLN A 207 -15.94 -11.96 -22.36
N ASP A 208 -15.61 -13.16 -22.81
CA ASP A 208 -15.24 -14.27 -21.95
C ASP A 208 -13.87 -14.06 -21.28
N TRP A 209 -13.76 -14.57 -20.05
CA TRP A 209 -12.51 -14.61 -19.34
C TRP A 209 -11.61 -15.72 -19.88
N ARG A 210 -10.40 -15.37 -20.28
CA ARG A 210 -9.34 -16.30 -20.72
C ARG A 210 -8.38 -16.56 -19.57
N LEU A 211 -8.15 -17.81 -19.21
CA LEU A 211 -7.09 -18.20 -18.27
C LEU A 211 -5.73 -17.95 -18.93
N ILE A 212 -4.89 -17.14 -18.32
CA ILE A 212 -3.55 -16.81 -18.83
C ILE A 212 -2.41 -17.34 -17.94
N ASN A 213 -2.71 -17.67 -16.68
CA ASN A 213 -1.79 -18.42 -15.83
C ASN A 213 -2.55 -19.29 -14.83
N ASP A 214 -2.07 -20.51 -14.66
CA ASP A 214 -2.46 -21.46 -13.61
C ASP A 214 -1.18 -21.88 -12.88
N GLU A 215 -1.01 -21.47 -11.62
CA GLU A 215 0.17 -21.79 -10.81
C GLU A 215 0.42 -23.30 -10.72
N GLY A 216 -0.66 -24.11 -10.67
CA GLY A 216 -0.55 -25.58 -10.62
C GLY A 216 0.13 -26.20 -11.83
N SER A 217 0.01 -25.57 -13.00
CA SER A 217 0.65 -26.04 -14.24
C SER A 217 1.93 -25.29 -14.57
N SER A 218 1.99 -23.98 -14.31
CA SER A 218 3.17 -23.14 -14.61
C SER A 218 4.26 -23.21 -13.53
N GLY A 219 3.88 -23.61 -12.30
CA GLY A 219 4.78 -23.64 -11.15
C GLY A 219 5.11 -22.28 -10.56
N HIS A 220 4.50 -21.17 -11.02
CA HIS A 220 4.75 -19.82 -10.54
C HIS A 220 3.49 -18.94 -10.58
N ARG A 221 3.50 -17.89 -9.77
CA ARG A 221 2.43 -16.87 -9.71
C ARG A 221 2.71 -15.74 -10.66
N ARG A 222 1.63 -15.08 -11.08
CA ARG A 222 1.67 -13.83 -11.84
C ARG A 222 0.65 -12.86 -11.24
N PHE A 223 1.08 -11.63 -11.01
CA PHE A 223 0.27 -10.59 -10.40
C PHE A 223 0.10 -9.42 -11.37
N PRO A 224 -1.13 -9.07 -11.78
CA PRO A 224 -1.35 -7.94 -12.66
C PRO A 224 -1.13 -6.63 -11.88
N LEU A 225 -0.33 -5.72 -12.45
CA LEU A 225 0.01 -4.43 -11.85
C LEU A 225 -0.80 -3.28 -12.45
N GLY A 226 -1.23 -3.40 -13.71
CA GLY A 226 -1.97 -2.36 -14.43
C GLY A 226 -1.71 -2.44 -15.93
N PHE A 227 -2.06 -1.35 -16.61
CA PHE A 227 -1.96 -1.23 -18.06
C PHE A 227 -1.14 0.00 -18.46
N SER A 228 -0.59 -0.01 -19.68
CA SER A 228 -0.03 1.18 -20.32
C SER A 228 -1.10 2.27 -20.49
N ALA A 229 -0.67 3.52 -20.62
CA ALA A 229 -1.59 4.66 -20.76
C ALA A 229 -2.57 4.52 -21.92
N ASP A 230 -2.16 3.83 -23.00
CA ASP A 230 -3.02 3.53 -24.16
C ASP A 230 -3.80 2.22 -24.05
N GLY A 231 -3.66 1.50 -22.93
CA GLY A 231 -4.36 0.25 -22.61
C GLY A 231 -3.94 -0.96 -23.46
N LYS A 232 -2.89 -0.85 -24.31
CA LYS A 232 -2.47 -1.92 -25.21
C LYS A 232 -1.59 -2.97 -24.54
N LEU A 233 -0.73 -2.53 -23.64
CA LEU A 233 0.13 -3.43 -22.88
C LEU A 233 -0.39 -3.55 -21.46
N ALA A 234 -0.22 -4.72 -20.88
CA ALA A 234 -0.37 -4.94 -19.44
C ALA A 234 0.99 -5.16 -18.79
N TYR A 235 1.11 -4.80 -17.52
CA TYR A 235 2.29 -5.04 -16.71
C TYR A 235 1.99 -6.10 -15.67
N LEU A 236 2.85 -7.11 -15.57
CA LEU A 236 2.71 -8.22 -14.64
C LEU A 236 3.99 -8.35 -13.81
N GLN A 237 3.85 -8.59 -12.51
CA GLN A 237 4.92 -9.14 -11.70
C GLN A 237 4.89 -10.66 -11.83
N VAL A 238 6.05 -11.24 -12.09
CA VAL A 238 6.22 -12.67 -12.35
C VAL A 238 7.17 -13.25 -11.32
N GLU A 239 6.66 -14.21 -10.56
CA GLU A 239 7.44 -14.99 -9.60
C GLU A 239 8.38 -15.94 -10.33
N HIS A 240 9.57 -16.17 -9.79
CA HIS A 240 10.54 -17.13 -10.30
C HIS A 240 10.85 -18.23 -9.28
N ALA A 241 11.19 -19.43 -9.77
CA ALA A 241 11.59 -20.53 -8.90
C ALA A 241 12.88 -20.23 -8.11
N SER A 242 13.73 -19.34 -8.64
CA SER A 242 14.96 -18.90 -8.00
C SER A 242 15.24 -17.43 -8.29
N GLY A 243 15.73 -16.72 -7.27
CA GLY A 243 15.97 -15.27 -7.30
C GLY A 243 14.68 -14.47 -7.24
N PRO A 244 14.80 -13.13 -7.27
CA PRO A 244 13.69 -12.23 -7.15
C PRO A 244 12.73 -12.24 -8.34
N ASP A 245 11.52 -11.72 -8.08
CA ASP A 245 10.48 -11.49 -9.07
C ASP A 245 10.92 -10.47 -10.14
N SER A 246 10.37 -10.63 -11.34
CA SER A 246 10.52 -9.63 -12.41
C SER A 246 9.23 -8.89 -12.70
N ILE A 247 9.33 -7.75 -13.36
CA ILE A 247 8.19 -7.07 -13.98
C ILE A 247 8.33 -7.21 -15.49
N VAL A 248 7.27 -7.69 -16.14
CA VAL A 248 7.19 -7.86 -17.57
C VAL A 248 6.09 -6.97 -18.16
N SER A 249 6.27 -6.52 -19.40
CA SER A 249 5.14 -6.09 -20.23
C SER A 249 4.59 -7.30 -20.97
N TRP A 250 3.28 -7.38 -21.06
CA TRP A 250 2.55 -8.43 -21.77
C TRP A 250 1.59 -7.78 -22.78
N ASP A 251 1.67 -8.21 -24.02
CA ASP A 251 0.75 -7.79 -25.08
C ASP A 251 -0.43 -8.79 -25.15
N PRO A 252 -1.65 -8.42 -24.76
CA PRO A 252 -2.82 -9.29 -24.79
C PRO A 252 -3.18 -9.81 -26.19
N ALA A 253 -2.86 -9.08 -27.25
CA ALA A 253 -3.22 -9.41 -28.61
C ALA A 253 -2.32 -10.51 -29.20
N SER A 254 -1.01 -10.40 -28.97
CA SER A 254 -0.03 -11.37 -29.47
C SER A 254 0.38 -12.42 -28.43
N GLY A 255 0.18 -12.15 -27.16
CA GLY A 255 0.72 -12.93 -26.03
C GLY A 255 2.21 -12.73 -25.79
N ALA A 256 2.86 -11.80 -26.49
CA ALA A 256 4.28 -11.54 -26.34
C ALA A 256 4.61 -10.90 -24.99
N GLU A 257 5.72 -11.30 -24.38
CA GLU A 257 6.22 -10.78 -23.13
C GLU A 257 7.63 -10.20 -23.29
N VAL A 258 7.92 -9.12 -22.57
CA VAL A 258 9.25 -8.53 -22.46
C VAL A 258 9.54 -8.24 -21.00
N GLU A 259 10.64 -8.79 -20.47
CA GLU A 259 11.12 -8.42 -19.13
C GLU A 259 11.61 -7.00 -19.14
N LEU A 260 11.03 -6.16 -18.26
CA LEU A 260 11.36 -4.74 -18.12
C LEU A 260 12.30 -4.49 -16.95
N LEU A 261 12.00 -5.08 -15.80
CA LEU A 261 12.76 -4.88 -14.58
C LEU A 261 12.94 -6.20 -13.83
N ARG A 262 14.15 -6.44 -13.37
CA ARG A 262 14.50 -7.47 -12.38
C ARG A 262 15.69 -7.00 -11.57
N ASP A 263 15.62 -7.09 -10.26
CA ASP A 263 16.76 -6.87 -9.37
C ASP A 263 17.49 -8.20 -9.12
N PRO A 264 18.81 -8.21 -8.98
CA PRO A 264 19.53 -9.47 -8.72
C PRO A 264 19.32 -10.03 -7.32
N LEU A 265 18.80 -9.25 -6.36
CA LEU A 265 18.74 -9.62 -4.94
C LEU A 265 17.35 -9.51 -4.33
N VAL A 266 16.57 -8.49 -4.69
CA VAL A 266 15.31 -8.16 -4.00
C VAL A 266 14.13 -8.05 -4.96
N ASP A 267 12.94 -8.41 -4.47
CA ASP A 267 11.70 -8.29 -5.20
C ASP A 267 11.29 -6.83 -5.44
N PRO A 268 10.44 -6.53 -6.44
CA PRO A 268 9.77 -5.25 -6.53
C PRO A 268 8.99 -4.98 -5.24
N TYR A 269 9.42 -3.96 -4.49
CA TYR A 269 8.83 -3.61 -3.19
C TYR A 269 7.51 -2.87 -3.36
N GLN A 270 7.45 -1.95 -4.32
CA GLN A 270 6.28 -1.13 -4.59
C GLN A 270 6.24 -0.69 -6.05
N VAL A 271 5.06 -0.76 -6.67
CA VAL A 271 4.85 -0.23 -8.02
C VAL A 271 4.83 1.30 -7.97
N LEU A 272 5.53 1.93 -8.92
CA LEU A 272 5.49 3.36 -9.14
C LEU A 272 4.49 3.66 -10.26
N TYR A 273 3.60 4.61 -9.98
CA TYR A 273 2.58 5.05 -10.94
C TYR A 273 2.89 6.44 -11.49
N ASP A 274 2.35 6.73 -12.66
CA ASP A 274 2.35 8.07 -13.23
C ASP A 274 1.45 9.03 -12.40
N LEU A 275 1.37 10.29 -12.78
CA LEU A 275 0.56 11.32 -12.11
C LEU A 275 -0.94 10.98 -12.10
N ASP A 276 -1.42 10.10 -12.99
CA ASP A 276 -2.79 9.59 -12.98
C ASP A 276 -3.06 8.62 -11.79
N GLY A 277 -2.02 8.21 -11.07
CA GLY A 277 -2.10 7.27 -9.96
C GLY A 277 -2.46 5.84 -10.35
N LYS A 278 -2.45 5.51 -11.64
CA LYS A 278 -2.97 4.24 -12.17
C LYS A 278 -2.07 3.56 -13.20
N THR A 279 -1.38 4.33 -14.04
CA THR A 279 -0.45 3.80 -15.05
C THR A 279 0.88 3.41 -14.40
N PRO A 280 1.26 2.12 -14.33
CA PRO A 280 2.55 1.70 -13.83
C PRO A 280 3.68 2.24 -14.72
N ILE A 281 4.71 2.82 -14.11
CA ILE A 281 5.88 3.37 -14.81
C ILE A 281 7.19 2.75 -14.35
N GLY A 282 7.16 1.93 -13.31
CA GLY A 282 8.35 1.32 -12.72
C GLY A 282 8.07 0.68 -11.36
N ALA A 283 9.11 0.41 -10.62
CA ALA A 283 9.02 -0.10 -9.25
C ALA A 283 10.15 0.44 -8.36
N SER A 284 9.86 0.51 -7.07
CA SER A 284 10.85 0.68 -6.02
C SER A 284 11.36 -0.69 -5.56
N TYR A 285 12.64 -0.75 -5.25
CA TYR A 285 13.34 -1.90 -4.68
C TYR A 285 13.94 -1.51 -3.34
N MET A 286 13.84 -2.37 -2.34
CA MET A 286 14.35 -2.09 -1.00
C MET A 286 15.43 -3.09 -0.62
N ASN A 287 16.67 -2.61 -0.58
CA ASN A 287 17.85 -3.34 -0.12
C ASN A 287 18.59 -2.50 0.92
N GLU A 288 19.79 -1.99 0.62
CA GLU A 288 20.51 -1.07 1.51
C GLU A 288 19.70 0.19 1.80
N ARG A 289 19.03 0.68 0.76
CA ARG A 289 18.08 1.80 0.76
C ARG A 289 16.99 1.52 -0.27
N VAL A 290 16.00 2.40 -0.34
CA VAL A 290 15.02 2.38 -1.43
C VAL A 290 15.67 2.93 -2.70
N SER A 291 15.52 2.19 -3.81
CA SER A 291 15.94 2.62 -5.16
C SER A 291 14.77 2.48 -6.12
N ASN A 292 14.53 3.49 -6.94
CA ASN A 292 13.49 3.47 -7.96
C ASN A 292 14.07 3.08 -9.31
N ARG A 293 13.35 2.23 -10.07
CA ARG A 293 13.69 1.86 -11.45
C ARG A 293 12.45 2.04 -12.32
N PHE A 294 12.63 2.58 -13.52
CA PHE A 294 11.55 2.92 -14.42
C PHE A 294 11.60 2.05 -15.68
N PHE A 295 10.42 1.77 -16.26
CA PHE A 295 10.32 1.05 -17.54
C PHE A 295 10.96 1.86 -18.67
N ASP A 296 10.83 3.20 -18.59
CA ASP A 296 11.48 4.17 -19.48
C ASP A 296 12.08 5.32 -18.65
N GLU A 297 13.40 5.33 -18.49
CA GLU A 297 14.13 6.37 -17.76
C GLU A 297 14.03 7.76 -18.45
N THR A 298 13.65 7.79 -19.74
CA THR A 298 13.48 9.03 -20.50
C THR A 298 12.08 9.65 -20.37
N ALA A 299 11.13 8.92 -19.81
CA ALA A 299 9.77 9.40 -19.58
C ALA A 299 9.74 10.63 -18.66
N ARG A 300 8.75 11.50 -18.86
CA ARG A 300 8.61 12.76 -18.10
C ARG A 300 8.58 12.50 -16.59
N THR A 301 7.75 11.55 -16.14
CA THR A 301 7.56 11.24 -14.72
C THR A 301 8.79 10.56 -14.12
N ALA A 302 9.49 9.69 -14.87
CA ALA A 302 10.77 9.12 -14.44
C ALA A 302 11.82 10.21 -14.19
N ARG A 303 11.98 11.15 -15.13
CA ARG A 303 12.89 12.31 -14.96
C ARG A 303 12.49 13.21 -13.81
N PHE A 304 11.19 13.36 -13.56
CA PHE A 304 10.70 14.08 -12.39
C PHE A 304 11.12 13.39 -11.09
N TYR A 305 10.91 12.07 -10.97
CA TYR A 305 11.41 11.29 -9.83
C TYR A 305 12.92 11.44 -9.64
N ARG A 306 13.72 11.36 -10.72
CA ARG A 306 15.18 11.57 -10.66
C ARG A 306 15.55 12.96 -10.16
N SER A 307 14.74 13.98 -10.43
CA SER A 307 14.95 15.32 -9.88
C SER A 307 14.63 15.41 -8.40
N LEU A 308 13.60 14.72 -7.93
CA LEU A 308 13.24 14.65 -6.50
C LEU A 308 14.31 13.90 -5.69
N GLU A 309 14.81 12.78 -6.19
CA GLU A 309 15.90 12.01 -5.56
C GLU A 309 17.18 12.83 -5.36
N LYS A 310 17.44 13.79 -6.25
CA LYS A 310 18.57 14.74 -6.08
C LYS A 310 18.34 15.79 -5.00
N VAL A 311 17.10 16.11 -4.69
CA VAL A 311 16.74 17.05 -3.61
C VAL A 311 16.72 16.32 -2.27
N PHE A 312 16.13 15.12 -2.23
CA PHE A 312 15.97 14.28 -1.04
C PHE A 312 17.05 13.18 -0.98
N VAL A 313 18.33 13.58 -1.00
CA VAL A 313 19.50 12.67 -1.21
C VAL A 313 19.57 11.52 -0.18
N ASN A 314 19.11 11.74 1.05
CA ASN A 314 19.21 10.77 2.13
C ASN A 314 17.87 10.10 2.46
N ASP A 315 16.83 10.41 1.72
CA ASP A 315 15.48 9.93 1.96
C ASP A 315 14.92 9.25 0.70
N ALA A 316 14.00 8.37 0.89
CA ALA A 316 13.15 7.87 -0.17
C ALA A 316 12.02 8.87 -0.44
N VAL A 317 11.60 8.97 -1.67
CA VAL A 317 10.49 9.84 -2.09
C VAL A 317 9.48 9.07 -2.93
N ARG A 318 8.19 9.32 -2.67
CA ARG A 318 7.08 8.74 -3.42
C ARG A 318 6.00 9.76 -3.66
N MET A 319 5.45 9.80 -4.86
CA MET A 319 4.22 10.52 -5.16
C MET A 319 3.04 9.74 -4.57
N THR A 320 2.18 10.39 -3.78
CA THR A 320 1.03 9.75 -3.13
C THR A 320 -0.30 10.15 -3.76
N SER A 321 -0.40 11.35 -4.27
CA SER A 321 -1.56 11.86 -5.01
C SER A 321 -1.19 13.11 -5.80
N SER A 322 -2.00 13.46 -6.80
CA SER A 322 -1.82 14.66 -7.61
C SER A 322 -3.17 15.30 -7.93
N THR A 323 -3.15 16.57 -8.32
CA THR A 323 -4.33 17.22 -8.90
C THR A 323 -4.57 16.76 -10.33
N SER A 324 -5.82 16.82 -10.80
CA SER A 324 -6.22 16.36 -12.14
C SER A 324 -5.49 17.11 -13.26
N ASP A 325 -5.11 18.37 -13.02
CA ASP A 325 -4.31 19.18 -13.95
C ASP A 325 -2.79 18.91 -13.88
N GLY A 326 -2.37 18.06 -12.93
CA GLY A 326 -0.97 17.73 -12.67
C GLY A 326 -0.14 18.89 -12.11
N ARG A 327 -0.78 19.99 -11.66
CA ARG A 327 -0.06 21.14 -11.10
C ARG A 327 0.53 20.82 -9.74
N TYR A 328 -0.28 20.26 -8.83
CA TYR A 328 0.18 19.92 -7.50
C TYR A 328 0.37 18.42 -7.37
N VAL A 329 1.53 18.02 -6.84
CA VAL A 329 1.88 16.64 -6.55
C VAL A 329 2.23 16.54 -5.08
N LEU A 330 1.56 15.66 -4.35
CA LEU A 330 1.87 15.38 -2.97
C LEU A 330 2.93 14.29 -2.90
N LEU A 331 4.01 14.59 -2.21
CA LEU A 331 5.17 13.73 -2.02
C LEU A 331 5.20 13.22 -0.58
N PHE A 332 5.45 11.95 -0.39
CA PHE A 332 5.84 11.37 0.89
C PHE A 332 7.34 11.11 0.89
N VAL A 333 8.04 11.62 1.89
CA VAL A 333 9.49 11.56 2.03
C VAL A 333 9.82 10.90 3.36
N TRP A 334 10.60 9.82 3.32
CA TRP A 334 10.92 9.04 4.52
C TRP A 334 12.31 8.41 4.44
N SER A 335 12.84 7.98 5.59
CA SER A 335 14.07 7.20 5.69
C SER A 335 14.13 6.39 7.00
N ASP A 336 15.22 5.72 7.25
CA ASP A 336 15.54 5.10 8.53
C ASP A 336 15.67 6.09 9.71
N ARG A 337 15.75 7.39 9.39
CA ARG A 337 15.90 8.49 10.37
C ARG A 337 14.73 9.49 10.34
N ASN A 338 13.84 9.36 9.36
CA ASN A 338 12.67 10.20 9.18
C ASN A 338 11.42 9.32 9.02
N ASN A 339 10.51 9.37 9.98
CA ASN A 339 9.30 8.54 9.94
C ASN A 339 8.32 8.93 8.82
N GLY A 340 8.46 10.13 8.25
CA GLY A 340 7.71 10.57 7.09
C GLY A 340 7.23 12.01 7.16
N ASP A 341 7.52 12.72 6.10
CA ASP A 341 7.07 14.09 5.84
C ASP A 341 6.29 14.14 4.53
N TYR A 342 5.27 14.98 4.47
CA TYR A 342 4.52 15.26 3.25
C TYR A 342 4.88 16.64 2.71
N PHE A 343 5.27 16.69 1.44
CA PHE A 343 5.58 17.91 0.71
C PHE A 343 4.59 18.10 -0.43
N LEU A 344 4.10 19.31 -0.60
CA LEU A 344 3.34 19.70 -1.78
C LEU A 344 4.28 20.31 -2.81
N PHE A 345 4.41 19.64 -3.95
CA PHE A 345 5.22 20.13 -5.06
C PHE A 345 4.34 20.85 -6.08
N ASP A 346 4.62 22.14 -6.34
CA ASP A 346 4.04 22.88 -7.46
C ASP A 346 4.91 22.67 -8.70
N THR A 347 4.35 21.99 -9.72
CA THR A 347 5.09 21.64 -10.95
C THR A 347 5.37 22.85 -11.85
N GLN A 348 4.59 23.95 -11.70
CA GLN A 348 4.80 25.21 -12.45
C GLN A 348 5.89 26.05 -11.81
N GLU A 349 5.83 26.25 -10.50
CA GLU A 349 6.83 27.01 -9.74
C GLU A 349 8.09 26.19 -9.44
N ARG A 350 8.02 24.86 -9.58
CA ARG A 350 9.09 23.89 -9.27
C ARG A 350 9.59 24.01 -7.84
N LYS A 351 8.65 24.16 -6.92
CA LYS A 351 8.88 24.35 -5.49
C LYS A 351 8.16 23.27 -4.69
N ALA A 352 8.81 22.76 -3.64
CA ALA A 352 8.22 21.85 -2.67
C ALA A 352 8.11 22.55 -1.32
N ASP A 353 6.91 22.60 -0.77
CA ASP A 353 6.66 23.10 0.57
C ASP A 353 6.27 21.93 1.50
N ARG A 354 6.89 21.85 2.70
CA ARG A 354 6.53 20.84 3.70
C ARG A 354 5.18 21.19 4.31
N MET A 355 4.21 20.28 4.18
CA MET A 355 2.83 20.52 4.62
C MET A 355 2.49 19.80 5.91
N PHE A 356 2.90 18.53 6.03
CA PHE A 356 2.61 17.69 7.17
C PHE A 356 3.83 16.86 7.54
N SER A 357 3.96 16.55 8.84
CA SER A 357 4.93 15.58 9.35
C SER A 357 4.22 14.55 10.21
N ARG A 358 4.68 13.31 10.14
CA ARG A 358 4.21 12.27 11.04
C ARG A 358 4.71 12.51 12.45
N ARG A 359 5.99 12.91 12.60
CA ARG A 359 6.66 13.10 13.90
C ARG A 359 7.59 14.30 13.90
N GLU A 360 7.07 15.47 14.19
CA GLU A 360 7.84 16.73 14.20
C GLU A 360 8.89 16.81 15.32
N TRP A 361 8.79 15.94 16.32
CA TRP A 361 9.71 15.94 17.47
C TRP A 361 10.98 15.15 17.26
N PHE A 362 11.14 14.43 16.13
CA PHE A 362 12.39 13.81 15.78
C PHE A 362 13.17 14.65 14.76
N GLU A 363 14.38 15.04 15.16
CA GLU A 363 15.34 15.65 14.24
C GLU A 363 16.21 14.55 13.63
N PRO A 364 16.23 14.38 12.29
CA PRO A 364 16.94 13.26 11.63
C PRO A 364 18.43 13.15 12.02
N GLN A 365 19.08 14.28 12.36
CA GLN A 365 20.50 14.30 12.77
C GLN A 365 20.73 13.70 14.17
N GLN A 366 19.68 13.64 14.98
CA GLN A 366 19.71 13.09 16.34
C GLN A 366 19.29 11.62 16.42
N VAL A 367 18.87 11.06 15.27
CA VAL A 367 18.43 9.67 15.13
C VAL A 367 19.55 8.85 14.52
N PRO A 368 19.97 7.71 15.13
CA PRO A 368 20.99 6.85 14.55
C PRO A 368 20.55 6.22 13.23
N PRO A 369 21.45 6.14 12.22
CA PRO A 369 21.13 5.46 10.98
C PRO A 369 21.12 3.93 11.14
N SER A 370 20.32 3.27 10.34
CA SER A 370 20.30 1.81 10.21
C SER A 370 21.19 1.38 9.04
N ARG A 371 22.29 0.73 9.33
CA ARG A 371 23.23 0.24 8.32
C ARG A 371 22.81 -1.15 7.84
N TYR A 372 22.67 -1.33 6.54
CA TYR A 372 22.47 -2.65 5.94
C TYR A 372 23.67 -3.55 6.22
N ILE A 373 23.40 -4.80 6.55
CA ILE A 373 24.38 -5.86 6.72
C ILE A 373 23.96 -7.11 5.96
N SER A 374 24.93 -7.89 5.55
CA SER A 374 24.72 -9.24 5.04
C SER A 374 25.77 -10.19 5.56
N PHE A 375 25.38 -11.41 5.88
CA PHE A 375 26.26 -12.43 6.45
C PHE A 375 25.75 -13.84 6.10
N ARG A 376 26.57 -14.86 6.36
CA ARG A 376 26.18 -16.24 6.09
C ARG A 376 25.69 -16.93 7.35
N ALA A 377 24.57 -17.63 7.25
CA ALA A 377 24.10 -18.58 8.24
C ALA A 377 25.07 -19.77 8.37
N ARG A 378 24.89 -20.58 9.40
CA ARG A 378 25.73 -21.77 9.66
C ARG A 378 25.78 -22.75 8.50
N ASP A 379 24.69 -22.89 7.75
CA ASP A 379 24.57 -23.75 6.57
C ASP A 379 25.00 -23.07 5.26
N GLY A 380 25.49 -21.82 5.33
CA GLY A 380 25.99 -21.05 4.20
C GLY A 380 24.95 -20.19 3.50
N MET A 381 23.66 -20.22 3.90
CA MET A 381 22.65 -19.35 3.34
C MET A 381 22.99 -17.87 3.56
N GLN A 382 22.84 -17.03 2.54
CA GLN A 382 23.06 -15.61 2.67
C GLN A 382 21.86 -14.98 3.38
N LEU A 383 22.12 -14.26 4.48
CA LEU A 383 21.14 -13.52 5.25
C LEU A 383 21.38 -12.01 5.11
N HIS A 384 20.34 -11.26 5.34
CA HIS A 384 20.30 -9.80 5.19
C HIS A 384 19.67 -9.16 6.43
N GLY A 385 19.99 -7.90 6.70
CA GLY A 385 19.39 -7.21 7.84
C GLY A 385 19.90 -5.80 8.00
N TYR A 386 19.55 -5.20 9.13
CA TYR A 386 19.93 -3.83 9.47
C TYR A 386 20.50 -3.77 10.88
N LEU A 387 21.62 -3.06 11.02
CA LEU A 387 22.26 -2.76 12.30
C LEU A 387 22.09 -1.27 12.61
N THR A 388 21.42 -0.98 13.72
CA THR A 388 21.25 0.38 14.26
C THR A 388 22.15 0.54 15.47
N GLU A 389 23.12 1.44 15.41
CA GLU A 389 24.07 1.68 16.50
C GLU A 389 23.86 3.06 17.12
N PRO A 390 23.96 3.20 18.46
CA PRO A 390 23.85 4.50 19.11
C PRO A 390 24.81 5.54 18.53
N LEU A 391 24.36 6.78 18.40
CA LEU A 391 25.19 7.90 17.92
C LEU A 391 26.41 8.18 18.84
N LYS A 392 26.26 7.98 20.14
CA LYS A 392 27.34 8.20 21.10
C LYS A 392 28.41 7.12 20.97
N PRO A 393 29.70 7.46 20.85
CA PRO A 393 30.78 6.48 20.86
C PRO A 393 30.77 5.63 22.13
N ALA A 394 31.18 4.37 22.04
CA ALA A 394 31.35 3.51 23.20
C ALA A 394 32.84 3.42 23.58
N ASN A 395 33.12 3.32 24.87
CA ASN A 395 34.44 3.06 25.40
C ASN A 395 34.72 1.55 25.58
N GLY A 396 34.26 0.71 24.63
CA GLY A 396 34.39 -0.73 24.69
C GLY A 396 33.25 -1.46 23.91
N PRO A 397 33.14 -2.79 24.05
CA PRO A 397 32.04 -3.56 23.43
C PRO A 397 30.68 -3.04 23.87
N ARG A 398 29.75 -2.92 22.94
CA ARG A 398 28.36 -2.54 23.22
C ARG A 398 27.53 -3.77 23.49
N PRO A 399 26.56 -3.69 24.43
CA PRO A 399 25.49 -4.69 24.47
C PRO A 399 24.66 -4.60 23.19
N MET A 400 24.28 -5.77 22.66
CA MET A 400 23.48 -5.87 21.45
C MET A 400 22.14 -6.52 21.77
N VAL A 401 21.09 -6.03 21.13
CA VAL A 401 19.76 -6.64 21.10
C VAL A 401 19.52 -7.18 19.71
N LEU A 402 19.15 -8.45 19.61
CA LEU A 402 18.61 -9.04 18.42
C LEU A 402 17.08 -8.84 18.45
N LEU A 403 16.55 -8.18 17.44
CA LEU A 403 15.14 -7.82 17.31
C LEU A 403 14.57 -8.46 16.04
N PRO A 404 14.10 -9.72 16.10
CA PRO A 404 13.53 -10.39 14.94
C PRO A 404 12.11 -9.89 14.65
N HIS A 405 11.76 -9.69 13.36
CA HIS A 405 10.40 -9.41 12.96
C HIS A 405 9.49 -10.65 13.11
N GLY A 406 8.19 -10.41 13.19
CA GLY A 406 7.17 -11.47 13.23
C GLY A 406 6.94 -12.13 11.87
N GLY A 407 5.99 -13.07 11.80
CA GLY A 407 5.62 -13.77 10.57
C GLY A 407 6.12 -15.21 10.56
N PRO A 408 7.09 -15.61 9.70
CA PRO A 408 8.02 -14.80 8.87
C PRO A 408 7.54 -14.52 7.45
N PHE A 409 6.66 -15.38 6.92
CA PHE A 409 6.33 -15.38 5.49
C PHE A 409 5.74 -14.04 5.04
N THR A 410 6.29 -13.51 3.93
CA THR A 410 5.94 -12.22 3.31
C THR A 410 6.31 -10.97 4.11
N ILE A 411 6.76 -11.09 5.36
CA ILE A 411 7.21 -9.99 6.21
C ILE A 411 8.72 -9.89 6.13
N PHE A 412 9.27 -8.68 6.22
CA PHE A 412 10.71 -8.44 6.29
C PHE A 412 11.00 -7.09 6.94
N ASP A 413 12.17 -6.99 7.57
CA ASP A 413 12.71 -5.73 8.07
C ASP A 413 13.09 -4.81 6.92
N GLN A 414 12.69 -3.54 7.04
CA GLN A 414 12.78 -2.54 6.00
C GLN A 414 13.76 -1.42 6.38
N TRP A 415 14.34 -0.79 5.37
CA TRP A 415 15.06 0.46 5.54
C TRP A 415 14.06 1.60 5.73
N ARG A 416 13.61 1.78 6.96
CA ARG A 416 12.71 2.83 7.40
C ARG A 416 12.92 3.11 8.87
N PHE A 417 12.37 4.21 9.39
CA PHE A 417 12.31 4.49 10.81
C PHE A 417 11.58 3.35 11.53
N ASP A 418 12.25 2.79 12.53
CA ASP A 418 11.72 1.68 13.32
C ASP A 418 11.77 2.09 14.79
N ASP A 419 10.62 2.16 15.45
CA ASP A 419 10.45 2.71 16.79
C ASP A 419 11.25 1.93 17.82
N ASP A 420 11.16 0.60 17.77
CA ASP A 420 11.82 -0.28 18.73
C ASP A 420 13.34 -0.23 18.57
N ALA A 421 13.83 -0.26 17.33
CA ALA A 421 15.26 -0.16 17.05
C ALA A 421 15.80 1.21 17.48
N GLN A 422 15.09 2.30 17.23
CA GLN A 422 15.49 3.64 17.63
C GLN A 422 15.46 3.85 19.14
N LEU A 423 14.41 3.33 19.81
CA LEU A 423 14.29 3.33 21.26
C LEU A 423 15.47 2.61 21.94
N LEU A 424 15.76 1.39 21.48
CA LEU A 424 16.85 0.59 22.04
C LEU A 424 18.21 1.22 21.75
N ALA A 425 18.41 1.79 20.56
CA ALA A 425 19.63 2.49 20.23
C ALA A 425 19.81 3.76 21.08
N ALA A 426 18.74 4.52 21.33
CA ALA A 426 18.78 5.65 22.26
C ALA A 426 19.08 5.22 23.71
N ALA A 427 18.70 4.01 24.11
CA ALA A 427 19.05 3.41 25.39
C ALA A 427 20.51 2.92 25.46
N GLY A 428 21.26 2.93 24.35
CA GLY A 428 22.69 2.58 24.30
C GLY A 428 23.01 1.20 23.75
N TYR A 429 22.02 0.46 23.26
CA TYR A 429 22.22 -0.86 22.66
C TYR A 429 22.50 -0.75 21.16
N ALA A 430 23.36 -1.62 20.64
CA ALA A 430 23.34 -1.94 19.21
C ALA A 430 22.12 -2.84 18.93
N VAL A 431 21.37 -2.58 17.86
CA VAL A 431 20.16 -3.32 17.53
C VAL A 431 20.32 -4.00 16.18
N LEU A 432 20.24 -5.31 16.17
CA LEU A 432 20.33 -6.12 14.97
C LEU A 432 18.95 -6.65 14.60
N ARG A 433 18.47 -6.29 13.40
CA ARG A 433 17.27 -6.83 12.77
C ARG A 433 17.68 -7.72 11.61
N VAL A 434 17.20 -8.96 11.56
CA VAL A 434 17.61 -9.97 10.58
C VAL A 434 16.43 -10.45 9.78
N ASN A 435 16.53 -10.31 8.47
CA ASN A 435 15.66 -11.01 7.53
C ASN A 435 16.14 -12.46 7.43
N TYR A 436 15.66 -13.29 8.34
CA TYR A 436 15.97 -14.71 8.38
C TYR A 436 15.22 -15.49 7.30
N ARG A 437 15.61 -16.75 7.03
CA ARG A 437 14.89 -17.56 6.02
C ARG A 437 13.40 -17.61 6.29
N GLY A 438 12.59 -17.49 5.23
CA GLY A 438 11.15 -17.32 5.31
C GLY A 438 10.70 -15.87 5.14
N SER A 439 11.57 -14.88 5.33
CA SER A 439 11.25 -13.47 5.08
C SER A 439 10.90 -13.22 3.61
N GLY A 440 10.04 -12.23 3.37
CA GLY A 440 9.74 -11.73 2.03
C GLY A 440 10.89 -10.92 1.42
N ASN A 441 10.66 -10.34 0.23
CA ASN A 441 11.57 -9.43 -0.48
C ASN A 441 12.78 -10.07 -1.20
N TYR A 442 13.07 -11.35 -1.00
CA TYR A 442 14.27 -12.01 -1.55
C TYR A 442 13.93 -13.15 -2.51
N GLY A 443 12.73 -13.14 -3.07
CA GLY A 443 12.21 -14.15 -3.97
C GLY A 443 11.67 -15.39 -3.26
N ARG A 444 10.96 -16.19 -4.05
CA ARG A 444 10.24 -17.38 -3.59
C ARG A 444 11.15 -18.38 -2.86
N ALA A 445 12.33 -18.66 -3.40
CA ALA A 445 13.25 -19.63 -2.80
C ALA A 445 13.68 -19.25 -1.38
N TYR A 446 13.85 -17.95 -1.10
CA TYR A 446 14.18 -17.45 0.23
C TYR A 446 13.00 -17.63 1.20
N THR A 447 11.79 -17.31 0.76
CA THR A 447 10.57 -17.50 1.53
C THR A 447 10.31 -18.98 1.81
N GLU A 448 10.44 -19.86 0.81
CA GLU A 448 10.23 -21.30 0.95
C GLU A 448 11.29 -21.99 1.82
N ALA A 449 12.51 -21.43 1.90
CA ALA A 449 13.57 -21.96 2.78
C ALA A 449 13.19 -21.91 4.28
N GLY A 450 12.20 -21.12 4.65
CA GLY A 450 11.62 -21.09 6.01
C GLY A 450 10.54 -22.15 6.25
N SER A 451 10.06 -22.84 5.21
CA SER A 451 8.95 -23.78 5.35
C SER A 451 9.33 -24.99 6.20
N ARG A 452 8.54 -25.20 7.29
CA ARG A 452 8.76 -26.27 8.29
C ARG A 452 10.07 -26.14 9.09
N GLU A 453 10.66 -24.95 9.11
CA GLU A 453 11.93 -24.66 9.82
C GLU A 453 11.74 -23.88 11.14
N TRP A 454 10.49 -23.74 11.62
CA TRP A 454 10.20 -23.17 12.94
C TRP A 454 10.78 -24.03 14.06
N GLY A 455 11.54 -23.40 14.95
CA GLY A 455 12.27 -24.11 16.00
C GLY A 455 13.51 -24.85 15.51
N ALA A 456 13.92 -24.65 14.26
CA ALA A 456 15.07 -25.28 13.64
C ALA A 456 15.95 -24.21 12.97
N ARG A 457 16.20 -24.29 11.66
CA ARG A 457 17.12 -23.39 10.93
C ARG A 457 16.74 -21.91 11.02
N MET A 458 15.45 -21.59 11.17
CA MET A 458 15.02 -20.20 11.37
C MET A 458 15.59 -19.61 12.66
N GLN A 459 15.66 -20.38 13.74
CA GLN A 459 16.30 -19.96 14.99
C GLN A 459 17.83 -19.99 14.88
N ASP A 460 18.39 -20.86 14.03
CA ASP A 460 19.83 -20.87 13.77
C ASP A 460 20.31 -19.64 12.99
N ASP A 461 19.42 -18.99 12.22
CA ASP A 461 19.67 -17.75 11.48
C ASP A 461 19.76 -16.52 12.42
N LEU A 462 19.15 -16.60 13.60
CA LEU A 462 19.11 -15.57 14.63
C LEU A 462 20.19 -15.78 15.67
#